data_c5e0f4494bf67e216385f8ac66051f19
#
_entry.id   c5e0f4494bf67e216385f8ac66051f19
#
_cell.length_a   1.000
_cell.length_b   1.000
_cell.length_c   1.000
_cell.angle_alpha   90.00
_cell.angle_beta   90.00
_cell.angle_gamma   90.00
#
_symmetry.space_group_name_H-M   'P 1'
#
loop_
_entity.id
_entity.type
_entity.pdbx_description
1 polymer ?
#
loop_
_entity_poly.entity_id
_entity_poly.type
_entity_poly.pdbx_seq_one_letter_code
_entity_poly.pdbx_strand_id
1 'polypeptide(L)'
;MARVALLSTDNLEEFFVYDELLVEPLAQRGWQAETVSWRDESVDWSVYDLVIVRSTWDYQQHPDAFVRKLTHIDKQTRLENPLSLLLWNIDKKYLKSLAIKGVPLIPTYWGETFDYQVLLESFDTFCAPGLVIKPTVSANADDTFWLTPANCADHKILLEKTFAQRPHMIQPFVSAVTEEGEYSLFYFGGELSHVIIKTPKKHDFRVQEEHGGQLKLVDATPRMQQVGEQTLKALPTESLYARIDIVRFKDDWAVMEVELIEPSLYFNLDGTSPQRFAEAMTHYLKRT
;
A
#
# COMPACT_ATOMS: atom_id res chain seq x y z
N MET A 1 -12.80 -26.50 -12.76
CA MET A 1 -12.09 -25.77 -11.72
C MET A 1 -12.14 -24.31 -12.13
N ALA A 2 -12.56 -23.44 -11.27
CA ALA A 2 -12.59 -22.00 -11.56
C ALA A 2 -11.15 -21.47 -11.73
N ARG A 3 -10.94 -20.51 -12.61
CA ARG A 3 -9.60 -19.96 -12.91
C ARG A 3 -9.45 -18.57 -12.32
N VAL A 4 -8.33 -18.35 -11.62
CA VAL A 4 -7.97 -17.03 -11.07
C VAL A 4 -6.61 -16.59 -11.59
N ALA A 5 -6.54 -15.38 -12.14
CA ALA A 5 -5.27 -14.74 -12.47
C ALA A 5 -4.79 -13.90 -11.27
N LEU A 6 -3.56 -14.15 -10.83
CA LEU A 6 -2.82 -13.29 -9.90
C LEU A 6 -2.04 -12.29 -10.76
N LEU A 7 -2.56 -11.05 -10.82
CA LEU A 7 -2.01 -10.03 -11.70
C LEU A 7 -0.66 -9.53 -11.19
N SER A 8 0.34 -9.57 -12.05
CA SER A 8 1.74 -9.26 -11.73
C SER A 8 2.36 -8.34 -12.78
N THR A 9 3.64 -8.02 -12.66
CA THR A 9 4.46 -7.39 -13.69
C THR A 9 5.36 -8.42 -14.40
N ASP A 10 6.06 -7.98 -15.48
CA ASP A 10 6.92 -8.86 -16.29
C ASP A 10 8.19 -9.29 -15.54
N ASN A 11 8.81 -8.37 -14.80
CA ASN A 11 10.07 -8.60 -14.11
C ASN A 11 9.92 -8.39 -12.61
N LEU A 12 10.17 -9.46 -11.86
CA LEU A 12 10.12 -9.52 -10.40
C LEU A 12 11.50 -9.81 -9.76
N GLU A 13 12.60 -9.76 -10.54
CA GLU A 13 13.93 -10.15 -10.07
C GLU A 13 14.43 -9.31 -8.88
N GLU A 14 14.00 -8.06 -8.78
CA GLU A 14 14.39 -7.15 -7.69
C GLU A 14 13.41 -7.12 -6.52
N PHE A 15 12.37 -7.98 -6.53
CA PHE A 15 11.30 -7.99 -5.55
C PHE A 15 11.17 -9.32 -4.83
N PHE A 16 10.77 -9.25 -3.56
CA PHE A 16 10.41 -10.43 -2.77
C PHE A 16 8.91 -10.72 -2.95
N VAL A 17 8.60 -11.71 -3.78
CA VAL A 17 7.22 -12.12 -4.10
C VAL A 17 6.89 -13.43 -3.42
N TYR A 18 5.74 -13.50 -2.78
CA TYR A 18 5.28 -14.67 -2.01
C TYR A 18 3.91 -15.16 -2.48
N ASP A 19 3.45 -14.70 -3.66
CA ASP A 19 2.11 -15.02 -4.17
C ASP A 19 1.99 -16.49 -4.61
N GLU A 20 3.10 -17.18 -4.88
CA GLU A 20 3.13 -18.62 -5.15
C GLU A 20 2.60 -19.45 -3.97
N LEU A 21 2.70 -18.94 -2.74
CA LEU A 21 2.16 -19.59 -1.55
C LEU A 21 0.62 -19.64 -1.53
N LEU A 22 -0.06 -18.89 -2.42
CA LEU A 22 -1.51 -18.96 -2.60
C LEU A 22 -1.95 -20.13 -3.48
N VAL A 23 -1.09 -20.68 -4.32
CA VAL A 23 -1.47 -21.66 -5.35
C VAL A 23 -2.13 -22.89 -4.74
N GLU A 24 -1.49 -23.52 -3.76
CA GLU A 24 -2.02 -24.72 -3.10
C GLU A 24 -3.29 -24.44 -2.27
N PRO A 25 -3.36 -23.41 -1.41
CA PRO A 25 -4.59 -23.05 -0.69
C PRO A 25 -5.79 -22.75 -1.61
N LEU A 26 -5.56 -22.12 -2.75
CA LEU A 26 -6.60 -21.84 -3.75
C LEU A 26 -7.03 -23.14 -4.47
N ALA A 27 -6.08 -24.02 -4.83
CA ALA A 27 -6.38 -25.31 -5.45
C ALA A 27 -7.26 -26.20 -4.55
N GLN A 28 -6.99 -26.23 -3.25
CA GLN A 28 -7.81 -26.95 -2.25
C GLN A 28 -9.26 -26.43 -2.18
N ARG A 29 -9.53 -25.21 -2.66
CA ARG A 29 -10.86 -24.60 -2.73
C ARG A 29 -11.47 -24.59 -4.14
N GLY A 30 -10.85 -25.35 -5.07
CA GLY A 30 -11.37 -25.52 -6.43
C GLY A 30 -10.96 -24.44 -7.42
N TRP A 31 -9.97 -23.61 -7.09
CA TRP A 31 -9.41 -22.59 -7.96
C TRP A 31 -8.09 -23.04 -8.59
N GLN A 32 -7.94 -22.80 -9.87
CA GLN A 32 -6.65 -22.89 -10.57
C GLN A 32 -6.07 -21.48 -10.66
N ALA A 33 -5.00 -21.22 -9.89
CA ALA A 33 -4.31 -19.94 -9.87
C ALA A 33 -3.13 -19.93 -10.83
N GLU A 34 -2.96 -18.84 -11.55
CA GLU A 34 -1.80 -18.58 -12.39
C GLU A 34 -1.39 -17.12 -12.32
N THR A 35 -0.07 -16.85 -12.34
CA THR A 35 0.47 -15.49 -12.36
C THR A 35 0.49 -14.98 -13.79
N VAL A 36 -0.07 -13.79 -14.01
CA VAL A 36 -0.23 -13.18 -15.34
C VAL A 36 0.23 -11.73 -15.29
N SER A 37 1.09 -11.33 -16.24
CA SER A 37 1.53 -9.93 -16.33
C SER A 37 0.41 -9.02 -16.80
N TRP A 38 0.25 -7.88 -16.13
CA TRP A 38 -0.68 -6.84 -16.57
C TRP A 38 -0.25 -6.19 -17.89
N ARG A 39 1.04 -6.34 -18.26
CA ARG A 39 1.60 -5.81 -19.52
C ARG A 39 1.38 -6.71 -20.71
N ASP A 40 1.04 -7.98 -20.50
CA ASP A 40 0.76 -8.91 -21.59
C ASP A 40 -0.53 -8.49 -22.32
N GLU A 41 -0.37 -8.11 -23.60
CA GLU A 41 -1.49 -7.69 -24.45
C GLU A 41 -2.17 -8.87 -25.15
N SER A 42 -1.61 -10.07 -25.06
CA SER A 42 -2.17 -11.27 -25.70
C SER A 42 -3.20 -12.01 -24.85
N VAL A 43 -3.37 -11.61 -23.59
CA VAL A 43 -4.25 -12.30 -22.63
C VAL A 43 -5.71 -12.03 -22.94
N ASP A 44 -6.47 -13.11 -23.10
CA ASP A 44 -7.93 -13.09 -23.07
C ASP A 44 -8.42 -13.21 -21.63
N TRP A 45 -8.80 -12.08 -21.04
CA TRP A 45 -9.22 -12.03 -19.65
C TRP A 45 -10.56 -12.74 -19.38
N SER A 46 -11.38 -12.96 -20.43
CA SER A 46 -12.66 -13.64 -20.30
C SER A 46 -12.55 -15.13 -19.96
N VAL A 47 -11.35 -15.71 -20.07
CA VAL A 47 -11.10 -17.12 -19.70
C VAL A 47 -10.92 -17.30 -18.18
N TYR A 48 -10.79 -16.21 -17.43
CA TYR A 48 -10.69 -16.22 -15.96
C TYR A 48 -12.05 -15.93 -15.33
N ASP A 49 -12.35 -16.60 -14.23
CA ASP A 49 -13.51 -16.31 -13.40
C ASP A 49 -13.24 -15.16 -12.42
N LEU A 50 -11.95 -14.87 -12.17
CA LEU A 50 -11.50 -13.84 -11.25
C LEU A 50 -10.10 -13.36 -11.62
N VAL A 51 -9.85 -12.06 -11.48
CA VAL A 51 -8.51 -11.47 -11.49
C VAL A 51 -8.29 -10.78 -10.15
N ILE A 52 -7.15 -11.05 -9.53
CA ILE A 52 -6.73 -10.41 -8.27
C ILE A 52 -5.45 -9.63 -8.53
N VAL A 53 -5.43 -8.33 -8.22
CA VAL A 53 -4.21 -7.52 -8.34
C VAL A 53 -3.25 -7.92 -7.21
N ARG A 54 -2.01 -8.27 -7.57
CA ARG A 54 -1.04 -8.76 -6.59
C ARG A 54 0.30 -8.01 -6.68
N SER A 55 1.18 -8.40 -7.55
CA SER A 55 2.58 -7.94 -7.61
C SER A 55 2.85 -7.07 -8.83
N THR A 56 2.02 -6.03 -9.03
CA THR A 56 2.12 -5.11 -10.18
C THR A 56 3.01 -3.90 -9.87
N TRP A 57 4.16 -4.10 -9.22
CA TRP A 57 5.00 -3.07 -8.56
C TRP A 57 5.78 -2.14 -9.51
N ASP A 58 5.39 -2.09 -10.77
CA ASP A 58 5.92 -1.17 -11.78
C ASP A 58 4.87 -0.21 -12.36
N TYR A 59 3.60 -0.31 -11.89
CA TYR A 59 2.49 0.47 -12.46
C TYR A 59 2.64 1.98 -12.24
N GLN A 60 3.32 2.40 -11.17
CA GLN A 60 3.55 3.82 -10.86
C GLN A 60 4.36 4.54 -11.95
N GLN A 61 5.12 3.79 -12.75
CA GLN A 61 5.85 4.33 -13.90
C GLN A 61 4.93 4.60 -15.10
N HIS A 62 3.76 3.92 -15.15
CA HIS A 62 2.78 4.00 -16.23
C HIS A 62 1.34 3.97 -15.71
N PRO A 63 0.95 4.87 -14.78
CA PRO A 63 -0.32 4.77 -14.06
C PRO A 63 -1.54 4.80 -15.00
N ASP A 64 -1.52 5.64 -16.04
CA ASP A 64 -2.62 5.71 -17.01
C ASP A 64 -2.79 4.40 -17.81
N ALA A 65 -1.68 3.74 -18.16
CA ALA A 65 -1.73 2.45 -18.86
C ALA A 65 -2.29 1.36 -17.94
N PHE A 66 -1.88 1.37 -16.68
CA PHE A 66 -2.38 0.45 -15.68
C PHE A 66 -3.89 0.62 -15.43
N VAL A 67 -4.35 1.87 -15.27
CA VAL A 67 -5.80 2.18 -15.15
C VAL A 67 -6.60 1.69 -16.35
N ARG A 68 -6.09 1.89 -17.58
CA ARG A 68 -6.73 1.37 -18.79
C ARG A 68 -6.80 -0.16 -18.78
N LYS A 69 -5.72 -0.85 -18.37
CA LYS A 69 -5.68 -2.31 -18.28
C LYS A 69 -6.67 -2.83 -17.24
N LEU A 70 -6.69 -2.26 -16.03
CA LEU A 70 -7.68 -2.65 -15.01
C LEU A 70 -9.12 -2.44 -15.47
N THR A 71 -9.38 -1.30 -16.14
CA THR A 71 -10.71 -1.01 -16.72
C THR A 71 -11.08 -2.00 -17.83
N HIS A 72 -10.10 -2.47 -18.59
CA HIS A 72 -10.32 -3.49 -19.62
C HIS A 72 -10.63 -4.86 -18.99
N ILE A 73 -9.87 -5.26 -17.97
CA ILE A 73 -10.10 -6.52 -17.21
C ILE A 73 -11.50 -6.51 -16.59
N ASP A 74 -11.87 -5.45 -15.88
CA ASP A 74 -13.14 -5.32 -15.16
C ASP A 74 -14.38 -5.44 -16.09
N LYS A 75 -14.23 -5.13 -17.38
CA LYS A 75 -15.28 -5.32 -18.40
C LYS A 75 -15.42 -6.76 -18.87
N GLN A 76 -14.44 -7.60 -18.65
CA GLN A 76 -14.39 -8.96 -19.18
C GLN A 76 -14.60 -10.02 -18.10
N THR A 77 -14.14 -9.73 -16.89
CA THR A 77 -14.24 -10.65 -15.76
C THR A 77 -14.27 -9.89 -14.45
N ARG A 78 -14.57 -10.60 -13.37
CA ARG A 78 -14.55 -10.04 -12.02
C ARG A 78 -13.13 -9.65 -11.62
N LEU A 79 -12.95 -8.40 -11.13
CA LEU A 79 -11.69 -7.87 -10.64
C LEU A 79 -11.76 -7.63 -9.13
N GLU A 80 -10.74 -8.07 -8.39
CA GLU A 80 -10.58 -7.84 -6.96
C GLU A 80 -9.18 -7.29 -6.61
N ASN A 81 -9.09 -6.26 -5.79
CA ASN A 81 -10.23 -5.50 -5.24
C ASN A 81 -11.06 -4.86 -6.36
N PRO A 82 -12.31 -4.40 -6.07
CA PRO A 82 -13.16 -3.77 -7.09
C PRO A 82 -12.48 -2.57 -7.76
N LEU A 83 -12.66 -2.41 -9.08
CA LEU A 83 -12.04 -1.33 -9.86
C LEU A 83 -12.21 0.05 -9.21
N SER A 84 -13.39 0.36 -8.70
CA SER A 84 -13.66 1.65 -8.04
C SER A 84 -12.77 1.90 -6.82
N LEU A 85 -12.46 0.84 -6.06
CA LEU A 85 -11.59 0.89 -4.89
C LEU A 85 -10.12 1.04 -5.30
N LEU A 86 -9.68 0.30 -6.33
CA LEU A 86 -8.33 0.41 -6.89
C LEU A 86 -8.06 1.84 -7.40
N LEU A 87 -8.99 2.40 -8.19
CA LEU A 87 -8.87 3.77 -8.73
C LEU A 87 -8.86 4.83 -7.61
N TRP A 88 -9.65 4.63 -6.57
CA TRP A 88 -9.64 5.53 -5.41
C TRP A 88 -8.33 5.48 -4.65
N ASN A 89 -7.64 4.33 -4.59
CA ASN A 89 -6.43 4.12 -3.82
C ASN A 89 -5.14 4.54 -4.54
N ILE A 90 -5.15 4.68 -5.88
CA ILE A 90 -3.96 5.04 -6.69
C ILE A 90 -3.33 6.36 -6.22
N ASP A 91 -4.14 7.38 -5.91
CA ASP A 91 -3.66 8.68 -5.43
C ASP A 91 -3.83 8.76 -3.90
N LYS A 92 -2.73 8.92 -3.18
CA LYS A 92 -2.70 9.05 -1.70
C LYS A 92 -3.60 10.17 -1.14
N LYS A 93 -4.16 11.02 -2.01
CA LYS A 93 -5.22 11.97 -1.63
C LYS A 93 -6.46 11.29 -1.03
N TYR A 94 -6.60 9.95 -1.17
CA TYR A 94 -7.63 9.17 -0.47
C TYR A 94 -7.55 9.34 1.05
N LEU A 95 -6.37 9.61 1.60
CA LEU A 95 -6.18 9.89 3.03
C LEU A 95 -7.02 11.09 3.50
N LYS A 96 -7.27 12.09 2.64
CA LYS A 96 -8.16 13.21 2.99
C LYS A 96 -9.58 12.72 3.32
N SER A 97 -10.09 11.76 2.55
CA SER A 97 -11.43 11.20 2.79
C SER A 97 -11.48 10.35 4.06
N LEU A 98 -10.40 9.64 4.38
CA LEU A 98 -10.27 8.90 5.64
C LEU A 98 -10.21 9.85 6.85
N ALA A 99 -9.48 10.98 6.73
CA ALA A 99 -9.44 12.02 7.77
C ALA A 99 -10.84 12.58 8.08
N ILE A 100 -11.62 12.89 7.04
CA ILE A 100 -13.00 13.40 7.18
C ILE A 100 -13.89 12.39 7.93
N LYS A 101 -13.63 11.09 7.75
CA LYS A 101 -14.34 10.00 8.45
C LYS A 101 -13.76 9.69 9.84
N GLY A 102 -12.80 10.50 10.31
CA GLY A 102 -12.23 10.44 11.66
C GLY A 102 -11.13 9.39 11.85
N VAL A 103 -10.59 8.80 10.78
CA VAL A 103 -9.43 7.92 10.88
C VAL A 103 -8.22 8.71 11.40
N PRO A 104 -7.52 8.24 12.44
CA PRO A 104 -6.32 8.93 12.93
C PRO A 104 -5.18 8.80 11.90
N LEU A 105 -4.73 9.94 11.37
CA LEU A 105 -3.71 10.03 10.33
C LEU A 105 -2.53 10.89 10.76
N ILE A 106 -1.40 10.70 10.12
CA ILE A 106 -0.28 11.65 10.21
C ILE A 106 -0.70 12.98 9.56
N PRO A 107 -0.52 14.13 10.24
CA PRO A 107 -0.82 15.43 9.67
C PRO A 107 -0.12 15.61 8.32
N THR A 108 -0.84 16.13 7.33
CA THR A 108 -0.34 16.17 5.96
C THR A 108 -0.67 17.50 5.28
N TYR A 109 0.34 18.16 4.73
CA TYR A 109 0.17 19.21 3.73
C TYR A 109 0.09 18.56 2.32
N TRP A 110 -0.77 19.11 1.47
CA TRP A 110 -1.01 18.63 0.12
C TRP A 110 -0.72 19.73 -0.90
N GLY A 111 0.34 19.54 -1.70
CA GLY A 111 0.77 20.45 -2.76
C GLY A 111 0.44 19.92 -4.15
N GLU A 112 -0.04 20.79 -5.03
CA GLU A 112 -0.21 20.47 -6.46
C GLU A 112 1.06 20.85 -7.25
N THR A 113 1.73 21.92 -6.83
CA THR A 113 3.02 22.40 -7.35
C THR A 113 3.95 22.66 -6.18
N PHE A 114 5.24 22.42 -6.37
CA PHE A 114 6.22 22.59 -5.32
C PHE A 114 6.53 24.06 -5.08
N ASP A 115 6.51 24.46 -3.80
CA ASP A 115 6.98 25.74 -3.32
C ASP A 115 7.96 25.52 -2.17
N TYR A 116 9.20 25.93 -2.36
CA TYR A 116 10.24 25.76 -1.36
C TYR A 116 9.97 26.56 -0.07
N GLN A 117 9.30 27.72 -0.17
CA GLN A 117 8.92 28.51 1.01
C GLN A 117 7.90 27.75 1.87
N VAL A 118 6.90 27.13 1.24
CA VAL A 118 5.91 26.27 1.91
C VAL A 118 6.59 25.08 2.60
N LEU A 119 7.60 24.47 1.98
CA LEU A 119 8.37 23.42 2.62
C LEU A 119 9.06 23.91 3.90
N LEU A 120 9.69 25.10 3.86
CA LEU A 120 10.34 25.69 5.04
C LEU A 120 9.33 25.98 6.15
N GLU A 121 8.18 26.57 5.82
CA GLU A 121 7.11 26.89 6.76
C GLU A 121 6.47 25.62 7.36
N SER A 122 6.57 24.49 6.68
CA SER A 122 6.03 23.21 7.16
C SER A 122 6.78 22.68 8.39
N PHE A 123 8.06 23.01 8.60
CA PHE A 123 8.78 22.67 9.83
C PHE A 123 8.13 23.32 11.06
N ASP A 124 7.78 24.58 10.96
CA ASP A 124 7.11 25.32 12.04
C ASP A 124 5.66 24.88 12.20
N THR A 125 4.93 24.71 11.07
CA THR A 125 3.52 24.28 11.06
C THR A 125 3.31 22.95 11.76
N PHE A 126 4.20 21.98 11.52
CA PHE A 126 4.13 20.68 12.16
C PHE A 126 4.88 20.60 13.49
N CYS A 127 5.62 21.64 13.87
CA CYS A 127 6.53 21.64 15.02
C CYS A 127 7.46 20.41 14.97
N ALA A 128 8.02 20.11 13.80
CA ALA A 128 8.75 18.87 13.54
C ALA A 128 10.24 19.12 13.23
N PRO A 129 11.17 18.35 13.80
CA PRO A 129 12.60 18.46 13.50
C PRO A 129 12.97 17.89 12.13
N GLY A 130 12.06 17.16 11.50
CA GLY A 130 12.23 16.58 10.17
C GLY A 130 10.89 16.46 9.44
N LEU A 131 10.96 16.49 8.12
CA LEU A 131 9.81 16.34 7.23
C LEU A 131 10.07 15.20 6.25
N VAL A 132 8.98 14.58 5.79
CA VAL A 132 9.00 13.68 4.63
C VAL A 132 8.16 14.32 3.54
N ILE A 133 8.74 14.47 2.34
CA ILE A 133 8.01 14.85 1.13
C ILE A 133 8.01 13.68 0.16
N LYS A 134 6.84 13.37 -0.42
CA LYS A 134 6.67 12.28 -1.38
C LYS A 134 5.55 12.58 -2.37
N PRO A 135 5.56 11.97 -3.59
CA PRO A 135 4.47 12.12 -4.54
C PRO A 135 3.17 11.52 -3.99
N THR A 136 2.03 12.03 -4.46
CA THR A 136 0.74 11.42 -4.11
C THR A 136 0.46 10.12 -4.87
N VAL A 137 1.08 9.93 -6.04
CA VAL A 137 1.10 8.66 -6.80
C VAL A 137 2.53 8.13 -6.80
N SER A 138 2.80 7.12 -6.01
CA SER A 138 4.12 6.47 -5.87
C SER A 138 4.01 5.15 -5.11
N ALA A 139 4.98 4.27 -5.31
CA ALA A 139 5.20 3.03 -4.55
C ALA A 139 6.69 2.91 -4.15
N ASN A 140 7.04 1.97 -3.27
CA ASN A 140 8.42 1.61 -2.87
C ASN A 140 9.29 2.79 -2.41
N ALA A 141 8.70 3.82 -1.80
CA ALA A 141 9.40 5.04 -1.38
C ALA A 141 10.08 5.81 -2.54
N ASP A 142 9.64 5.62 -3.79
CA ASP A 142 10.13 6.37 -4.94
C ASP A 142 9.92 7.87 -4.72
N ASP A 143 10.96 8.68 -5.04
CA ASP A 143 10.97 10.13 -4.88
C ASP A 143 10.51 10.60 -3.47
N THR A 144 10.83 9.78 -2.46
CA THR A 144 10.55 10.10 -1.05
C THR A 144 11.81 10.66 -0.38
N PHE A 145 11.70 11.87 0.15
CA PHE A 145 12.84 12.58 0.75
C PHE A 145 12.58 12.84 2.22
N TRP A 146 13.55 12.46 3.06
CA TRP A 146 13.61 12.87 4.45
C TRP A 146 14.46 14.12 4.59
N LEU A 147 13.84 15.19 5.04
CA LEU A 147 14.41 16.53 5.10
C LEU A 147 14.51 17.02 6.55
N THR A 148 15.60 17.70 6.83
CA THR A 148 15.82 18.45 8.07
C THR A 148 16.16 19.90 7.73
N PRO A 149 16.07 20.84 8.67
CA PRO A 149 16.52 22.21 8.41
C PRO A 149 18.00 22.29 7.94
N ALA A 150 18.81 21.31 8.34
CA ALA A 150 20.22 21.27 7.98
C ALA A 150 20.49 20.82 6.54
N ASN A 151 19.64 19.93 5.97
CA ASN A 151 19.90 19.36 4.65
C ASN A 151 18.91 19.82 3.56
N CYS A 152 17.82 20.51 3.92
CA CYS A 152 16.77 20.86 2.94
C CYS A 152 17.29 21.80 1.83
N ALA A 153 18.28 22.66 2.14
CA ALA A 153 18.89 23.54 1.15
C ALA A 153 19.65 22.77 0.07
N ASP A 154 20.33 21.69 0.44
CA ASP A 154 21.08 20.83 -0.48
C ASP A 154 20.16 20.08 -1.44
N HIS A 155 18.93 19.81 -1.03
CA HIS A 155 17.91 19.12 -1.81
C HIS A 155 17.07 20.05 -2.69
N LYS A 156 17.15 21.38 -2.52
CA LYS A 156 16.24 22.34 -3.16
C LYS A 156 16.09 22.12 -4.66
N ILE A 157 17.19 22.09 -5.40
CA ILE A 157 17.16 21.95 -6.88
C ILE A 157 16.51 20.61 -7.29
N LEU A 158 16.81 19.55 -6.58
CA LEU A 158 16.24 18.23 -6.84
C LEU A 158 14.73 18.23 -6.59
N LEU A 159 14.29 18.80 -5.45
CA LEU A 159 12.88 18.91 -5.11
C LEU A 159 12.10 19.77 -6.12
N GLU A 160 12.64 20.93 -6.51
CA GLU A 160 12.06 21.80 -7.53
C GLU A 160 11.89 21.04 -8.86
N LYS A 161 12.88 20.22 -9.26
CA LYS A 161 12.80 19.40 -10.47
C LYS A 161 11.78 18.28 -10.32
N THR A 162 11.80 17.55 -9.22
CA THR A 162 10.95 16.35 -8.99
C THR A 162 9.48 16.72 -8.88
N PHE A 163 9.17 17.83 -8.19
CA PHE A 163 7.81 18.21 -7.82
C PHE A 163 7.28 19.46 -8.55
N ALA A 164 7.98 19.94 -9.59
CA ALA A 164 7.62 21.17 -10.32
C ALA A 164 6.14 21.23 -10.71
N GLN A 165 5.59 20.11 -11.23
CA GLN A 165 4.20 19.96 -11.63
C GLN A 165 3.62 18.61 -11.15
N ARG A 166 4.23 18.04 -10.11
CA ARG A 166 3.83 16.74 -9.58
C ARG A 166 3.16 16.91 -8.23
N PRO A 167 1.88 16.50 -8.09
CA PRO A 167 1.20 16.51 -6.80
C PRO A 167 2.00 15.74 -5.76
N HIS A 168 2.11 16.33 -4.57
CA HIS A 168 2.93 15.80 -3.49
C HIS A 168 2.28 16.04 -2.13
N MET A 169 2.81 15.33 -1.15
CA MET A 169 2.43 15.48 0.24
C MET A 169 3.67 15.73 1.11
N ILE A 170 3.52 16.59 2.14
CA ILE A 170 4.53 16.85 3.15
C ILE A 170 3.96 16.41 4.49
N GLN A 171 4.71 15.60 5.24
CA GLN A 171 4.35 15.09 6.56
C GLN A 171 5.50 15.34 7.55
N PRO A 172 5.22 15.51 8.86
CA PRO A 172 6.29 15.43 9.85
C PRO A 172 6.97 14.07 9.77
N PHE A 173 8.29 14.04 9.91
CA PHE A 173 8.99 12.78 10.09
C PHE A 173 8.61 12.18 11.44
N VAL A 174 8.13 10.95 11.41
CA VAL A 174 7.70 10.23 12.62
C VAL A 174 8.87 9.39 13.12
N SER A 175 9.54 9.83 14.19
CA SER A 175 10.72 9.15 14.73
C SER A 175 10.45 7.71 15.17
N ALA A 176 9.22 7.40 15.56
CA ALA A 176 8.81 6.04 15.91
C ALA A 176 9.08 5.03 14.78
N VAL A 177 9.09 5.43 13.49
CA VAL A 177 9.48 4.54 12.39
C VAL A 177 10.87 3.98 12.57
N THR A 178 11.83 4.82 13.03
CA THR A 178 13.22 4.42 13.24
C THR A 178 13.51 3.90 14.64
N GLU A 179 12.71 4.27 15.64
CA GLU A 179 12.89 3.91 17.05
C GLU A 179 12.14 2.62 17.42
N GLU A 180 10.92 2.45 16.93
CA GLU A 180 10.03 1.31 17.22
C GLU A 180 9.81 0.46 15.94
N GLY A 181 9.44 1.10 14.84
CA GLY A 181 9.11 0.49 13.56
C GLY A 181 7.73 0.93 13.04
N GLU A 182 7.41 0.49 11.84
CA GLU A 182 6.10 0.63 11.21
C GLU A 182 5.36 -0.71 11.29
N TYR A 183 4.08 -0.68 11.66
CA TYR A 183 3.25 -1.87 11.78
C TYR A 183 2.31 -1.98 10.59
N SER A 184 2.31 -3.13 9.94
CA SER A 184 1.38 -3.47 8.88
C SER A 184 0.33 -4.44 9.39
N LEU A 185 -0.94 -4.04 9.32
CA LEU A 185 -2.10 -4.87 9.65
C LEU A 185 -2.70 -5.42 8.36
N PHE A 186 -2.81 -6.75 8.26
CA PHE A 186 -3.33 -7.43 7.09
C PHE A 186 -4.75 -7.91 7.33
N TYR A 187 -5.66 -7.50 6.46
CA TYR A 187 -7.06 -7.86 6.51
C TYR A 187 -7.46 -8.64 5.26
N PHE A 188 -8.20 -9.73 5.46
CA PHE A 188 -8.75 -10.53 4.37
C PHE A 188 -10.26 -10.65 4.56
N GLY A 189 -11.05 -10.18 3.58
CA GLY A 189 -12.50 -10.16 3.65
C GLY A 189 -13.07 -9.38 4.84
N GLY A 190 -12.32 -8.40 5.34
CA GLY A 190 -12.67 -7.56 6.49
C GLY A 190 -12.16 -8.08 7.85
N GLU A 191 -11.60 -9.29 7.91
CA GLU A 191 -11.09 -9.91 9.14
C GLU A 191 -9.56 -9.73 9.26
N LEU A 192 -9.07 -9.42 10.47
CA LEU A 192 -7.64 -9.31 10.73
C LEU A 192 -6.97 -10.68 10.59
N SER A 193 -6.01 -10.78 9.68
CA SER A 193 -5.24 -12.00 9.46
C SER A 193 -4.00 -12.06 10.34
N HIS A 194 -3.11 -11.09 10.20
CA HIS A 194 -1.83 -11.05 10.92
C HIS A 194 -1.31 -9.62 10.97
N VAL A 195 -0.28 -9.40 11.77
CA VAL A 195 0.40 -8.10 11.90
C VAL A 195 1.90 -8.33 11.85
N ILE A 196 2.60 -7.49 11.12
CA ILE A 196 4.06 -7.46 11.14
C ILE A 196 4.54 -6.09 11.60
N ILE A 197 5.70 -6.07 12.24
CA ILE A 197 6.50 -4.86 12.46
C ILE A 197 7.63 -4.83 11.42
N LYS A 198 7.82 -3.69 10.80
CA LYS A 198 8.90 -3.41 9.85
C LYS A 198 9.83 -2.39 10.47
N THR A 199 11.11 -2.74 10.64
CA THR A 199 12.12 -1.84 11.19
C THR A 199 13.18 -1.54 10.12
N PRO A 200 13.54 -0.26 9.92
CA PRO A 200 14.49 0.09 8.89
C PRO A 200 15.90 -0.39 9.23
N LYS A 201 16.75 -0.52 8.23
CA LYS A 201 18.17 -0.71 8.40
C LYS A 201 18.79 0.49 9.13
N LYS A 202 19.86 0.25 9.89
CA LYS A 202 20.58 1.32 10.59
C LYS A 202 20.98 2.44 9.62
N HIS A 203 20.63 3.68 9.98
CA HIS A 203 20.84 4.89 9.18
C HIS A 203 19.94 5.02 7.94
N ASP A 204 18.86 4.25 7.86
CA ASP A 204 17.80 4.42 6.87
C ASP A 204 16.46 4.67 7.59
N PHE A 205 15.47 5.16 6.87
CA PHE A 205 14.09 5.32 7.35
C PHE A 205 13.11 4.45 6.55
N ARG A 206 13.57 3.87 5.43
CA ARG A 206 12.78 2.98 4.59
C ARG A 206 12.72 1.60 5.21
N VAL A 207 11.52 1.09 5.37
CA VAL A 207 11.23 -0.16 6.09
C VAL A 207 11.03 -1.36 5.17
N GLN A 208 11.01 -1.14 3.84
CA GLN A 208 10.77 -2.18 2.84
C GLN A 208 11.92 -3.20 2.83
N GLU A 209 11.59 -4.47 2.56
CA GLU A 209 12.53 -5.58 2.52
C GLU A 209 13.64 -5.35 1.49
N GLU A 210 13.30 -4.77 0.34
CA GLU A 210 14.20 -4.40 -0.75
C GLU A 210 15.27 -3.39 -0.32
N HIS A 211 14.98 -2.59 0.71
CA HIS A 211 15.94 -1.64 1.30
C HIS A 211 16.68 -2.21 2.53
N GLY A 212 16.49 -3.50 2.81
CA GLY A 212 17.11 -4.19 3.95
C GLY A 212 16.37 -3.98 5.27
N GLY A 213 15.09 -3.63 5.21
CA GLY A 213 14.19 -3.61 6.35
C GLY A 213 14.09 -5.00 7.00
N GLN A 214 13.95 -5.03 8.31
CA GLN A 214 13.73 -6.26 9.06
C GLN A 214 12.24 -6.41 9.38
N LEU A 215 11.71 -7.59 9.10
CA LEU A 215 10.30 -7.90 9.22
C LEU A 215 10.09 -8.96 10.31
N LYS A 216 9.10 -8.76 11.16
CA LYS A 216 8.78 -9.71 12.23
C LYS A 216 7.28 -9.78 12.47
N LEU A 217 6.76 -11.02 12.58
CA LEU A 217 5.38 -11.26 13.02
C LEU A 217 5.21 -10.81 14.48
N VAL A 218 4.12 -10.11 14.76
CA VAL A 218 3.78 -9.60 16.10
C VAL A 218 2.28 -9.70 16.35
N ASP A 219 1.88 -9.67 17.62
CA ASP A 219 0.48 -9.62 17.99
C ASP A 219 -0.08 -8.19 17.91
N ALA A 220 -1.30 -8.06 17.42
CA ALA A 220 -2.01 -6.79 17.42
C ALA A 220 -2.49 -6.43 18.83
N THR A 221 -2.22 -5.21 19.27
CA THR A 221 -2.88 -4.70 20.48
C THR A 221 -4.35 -4.35 20.18
N PRO A 222 -5.24 -4.32 21.20
CA PRO A 222 -6.64 -3.92 20.98
C PRO A 222 -6.79 -2.54 20.31
N ARG A 223 -5.88 -1.61 20.62
CA ARG A 223 -5.93 -0.27 20.04
C ARG A 223 -5.51 -0.27 18.56
N MET A 224 -4.53 -1.08 18.16
CA MET A 224 -4.15 -1.26 16.76
C MET A 224 -5.33 -1.85 15.96
N GLN A 225 -5.99 -2.89 16.48
CA GLN A 225 -7.17 -3.48 15.84
C GLN A 225 -8.29 -2.46 15.68
N GLN A 226 -8.57 -1.67 16.71
CA GLN A 226 -9.58 -0.60 16.64
C GLN A 226 -9.28 0.41 15.53
N VAL A 227 -8.02 0.85 15.37
CA VAL A 227 -7.61 1.78 14.32
C VAL A 227 -7.77 1.13 12.94
N GLY A 228 -7.36 -0.14 12.79
CA GLY A 228 -7.52 -0.89 11.55
C GLY A 228 -8.99 -1.06 11.14
N GLU A 229 -9.84 -1.51 12.08
CA GLU A 229 -11.29 -1.66 11.84
C GLU A 229 -11.97 -0.32 11.49
N GLN A 230 -11.58 0.77 12.20
CA GLN A 230 -12.08 2.10 11.89
C GLN A 230 -11.70 2.51 10.46
N THR A 231 -10.47 2.19 10.05
CA THR A 231 -9.97 2.47 8.70
C THR A 231 -10.74 1.66 7.65
N LEU A 232 -10.96 0.36 7.86
CA LEU A 232 -11.77 -0.46 6.94
C LEU A 232 -13.19 0.06 6.79
N LYS A 233 -13.85 0.41 7.90
CA LYS A 233 -15.22 1.01 7.88
C LYS A 233 -15.27 2.35 7.15
N ALA A 234 -14.15 3.04 7.04
CA ALA A 234 -14.03 4.31 6.34
C ALA A 234 -13.77 4.16 4.83
N LEU A 235 -13.49 2.96 4.33
CA LEU A 235 -13.33 2.72 2.90
C LEU A 235 -14.63 3.01 2.13
N PRO A 236 -14.56 3.33 0.83
CA PRO A 236 -15.77 3.58 0.03
C PRO A 236 -16.60 2.32 -0.23
N THR A 237 -15.97 1.15 -0.22
CA THR A 237 -16.59 -0.17 -0.37
C THR A 237 -15.77 -1.24 0.34
N GLU A 238 -16.33 -2.45 0.48
CA GLU A 238 -15.61 -3.60 1.02
C GLU A 238 -14.41 -3.98 0.14
N SER A 239 -13.39 -4.58 0.75
CA SER A 239 -12.19 -5.07 0.08
C SER A 239 -11.99 -6.56 0.36
N LEU A 240 -11.48 -7.30 -0.64
CA LEU A 240 -11.05 -8.68 -0.44
C LEU A 240 -9.80 -8.71 0.47
N TYR A 241 -8.88 -7.78 0.25
CA TYR A 241 -7.67 -7.62 1.05
C TYR A 241 -7.35 -6.15 1.28
N ALA A 242 -6.72 -5.89 2.39
CA ALA A 242 -6.15 -4.58 2.72
C ALA A 242 -4.90 -4.74 3.57
N ARG A 243 -3.88 -3.89 3.34
CA ARG A 243 -2.79 -3.64 4.26
C ARG A 243 -2.92 -2.24 4.80
N ILE A 244 -2.96 -2.11 6.12
CA ILE A 244 -3.05 -0.81 6.79
C ILE A 244 -1.74 -0.61 7.55
N ASP A 245 -0.94 0.35 7.09
CA ASP A 245 0.33 0.68 7.71
C ASP A 245 0.12 1.77 8.76
N ILE A 246 0.48 1.47 10.01
CA ILE A 246 0.31 2.35 11.15
C ILE A 246 1.63 2.56 11.90
N VAL A 247 1.75 3.69 12.53
CA VAL A 247 2.89 4.02 13.39
C VAL A 247 2.42 4.64 14.70
N ARG A 248 3.26 4.57 15.71
CA ARG A 248 3.05 5.37 16.92
C ARG A 248 3.29 6.84 16.61
N PHE A 249 2.27 7.66 16.83
CA PHE A 249 2.34 9.10 16.64
C PHE A 249 1.80 9.79 17.88
N LYS A 250 2.67 10.54 18.57
CA LYS A 250 2.41 11.03 19.93
C LYS A 250 2.08 9.86 20.87
N ASP A 251 0.97 9.92 21.57
CA ASP A 251 0.56 8.92 22.57
C ASP A 251 -0.39 7.85 21.99
N ASP A 252 -0.62 7.81 20.66
CA ASP A 252 -1.58 6.91 20.02
C ASP A 252 -1.03 6.35 18.68
N TRP A 253 -1.85 5.62 17.95
CA TRP A 253 -1.58 5.08 16.63
C TRP A 253 -2.16 6.00 15.55
N ALA A 254 -1.40 6.20 14.48
CA ALA A 254 -1.87 6.89 13.29
C ALA A 254 -1.59 6.06 12.02
N VAL A 255 -2.53 6.10 11.09
CA VAL A 255 -2.37 5.46 9.78
C VAL A 255 -1.44 6.31 8.93
N MET A 256 -0.44 5.67 8.35
CA MET A 256 0.48 6.26 7.37
C MET A 256 -0.01 6.04 5.95
N GLU A 257 -0.48 4.82 5.68
CA GLU A 257 -0.91 4.39 4.36
C GLU A 257 -1.94 3.26 4.45
N VAL A 258 -2.76 3.13 3.41
CA VAL A 258 -3.67 1.99 3.19
C VAL A 258 -3.40 1.47 1.79
N GLU A 259 -2.96 0.23 1.69
CA GLU A 259 -2.67 -0.40 0.41
C GLU A 259 -3.78 -1.40 0.06
N LEU A 260 -4.44 -1.14 -1.06
CA LEU A 260 -5.57 -1.90 -1.57
C LEU A 260 -5.35 -2.41 -2.99
N ILE A 261 -4.22 -2.02 -3.63
CA ILE A 261 -3.89 -2.38 -5.01
C ILE A 261 -2.98 -3.61 -4.99
N GLU A 262 -1.73 -3.43 -4.59
CA GLU A 262 -0.68 -4.44 -4.72
C GLU A 262 0.17 -4.64 -3.44
N PRO A 263 -0.42 -4.66 -2.23
CA PRO A 263 0.39 -4.83 -1.04
C PRO A 263 1.17 -6.15 -1.08
N SER A 264 2.45 -6.14 -0.76
CA SER A 264 3.11 -7.37 -0.32
C SER A 264 2.37 -7.85 0.93
N LEU A 265 1.86 -9.07 0.91
CA LEU A 265 1.07 -9.65 2.01
C LEU A 265 1.90 -10.52 2.94
N TYR A 266 3.20 -10.61 2.67
CA TYR A 266 4.20 -11.31 3.50
C TYR A 266 3.74 -12.69 4.00
N PHE A 267 3.19 -13.50 3.10
CA PHE A 267 2.71 -14.85 3.37
C PHE A 267 3.79 -15.79 3.94
N ASN A 268 5.06 -15.46 3.70
CA ASN A 268 6.21 -16.17 4.23
C ASN A 268 6.39 -16.04 5.74
N LEU A 269 5.87 -14.97 6.36
CA LEU A 269 6.04 -14.72 7.79
C LEU A 269 4.98 -15.39 8.65
N ASP A 270 3.79 -15.66 8.10
CA ASP A 270 2.73 -16.42 8.75
C ASP A 270 2.24 -17.54 7.82
N GLY A 271 2.74 -18.75 8.05
CA GLY A 271 2.47 -19.92 7.20
C GLY A 271 0.99 -20.34 7.10
N THR A 272 0.10 -19.75 7.90
CA THR A 272 -1.35 -19.99 7.81
C THR A 272 -2.10 -18.85 7.12
N SER A 273 -1.44 -17.75 6.84
CA SER A 273 -2.06 -16.59 6.17
C SER A 273 -2.50 -16.87 4.72
N PRO A 274 -1.81 -17.71 3.91
CA PRO A 274 -2.31 -18.09 2.58
C PRO A 274 -3.65 -18.83 2.64
N GLN A 275 -3.83 -19.73 3.62
CA GLN A 275 -5.08 -20.45 3.83
C GLN A 275 -6.21 -19.51 4.24
N ARG A 276 -5.93 -18.54 5.15
CA ARG A 276 -6.90 -17.52 5.55
C ARG A 276 -7.31 -16.63 4.39
N PHE A 277 -6.35 -16.26 3.51
CA PHE A 277 -6.67 -15.50 2.30
C PHE A 277 -7.62 -16.28 1.37
N ALA A 278 -7.30 -17.53 1.05
CA ALA A 278 -8.11 -18.37 0.16
C ALA A 278 -9.51 -18.65 0.75
N GLU A 279 -9.61 -18.78 2.08
CA GLU A 279 -10.89 -18.92 2.79
C GLU A 279 -11.70 -17.63 2.73
N ALA A 280 -11.08 -16.49 3.05
CA ALA A 280 -11.70 -15.17 2.98
C ALA A 280 -12.19 -14.87 1.56
N MET A 281 -11.38 -15.17 0.53
CA MET A 281 -11.79 -15.05 -0.87
C MET A 281 -13.06 -15.84 -1.16
N THR A 282 -13.12 -17.11 -0.73
CA THR A 282 -14.28 -17.96 -0.95
C THR A 282 -15.55 -17.41 -0.30
N HIS A 283 -15.44 -16.86 0.89
CA HIS A 283 -16.57 -16.25 1.61
C HIS A 283 -16.96 -14.89 1.02
N TYR A 284 -15.99 -14.07 0.67
CA TYR A 284 -16.19 -12.74 0.08
C TYR A 284 -16.92 -12.83 -1.26
N LEU A 285 -16.46 -13.73 -2.15
CA LEU A 285 -17.07 -13.93 -3.48
C LEU A 285 -18.51 -14.44 -3.43
N LYS A 286 -18.96 -15.05 -2.33
CA LYS A 286 -20.36 -15.48 -2.15
C LYS A 286 -21.29 -14.36 -1.67
N ARG A 287 -20.72 -13.30 -1.07
CA ARG A 287 -21.50 -12.17 -0.52
C ARG A 287 -21.69 -11.04 -1.52
N THR A 288 -20.76 -10.89 -2.43
CA THR A 288 -20.70 -9.83 -3.45
C THR A 288 -20.94 -10.41 -4.86
#